data_c3ddd74733b1a5e586deb1bac560f5f6
#
_entry.id   c3ddd74733b1a5e586deb1bac560f5f6
#
_cell.length_a   1.000
_cell.length_b   1.000
_cell.length_c   1.000
_cell.angle_alpha   90.00
_cell.angle_beta   90.00
_cell.angle_gamma   90.00
#
_symmetry.space_group_name_H-M   'P 1'
#
loop_
_entity.id
_entity.type
_entity.pdbx_description
1 polymer ?
#
loop_
_entity_poly.entity_id
_entity_poly.type
_entity_poly.pdbx_seq_one_letter_code
_entity_poly.pdbx_strand_id
1 'polypeptide(L)'
;MSLSIVLLAAGEGKRMKTNLPKPLVMLGSDPLVQHSLNTIKIMKPEKTILVTGFKKDEVKKYVLSKNSGDFIFCEQKERLGTGHAVQQAAPYIPVNGKTIVLYSDVPLVSAKTLKKLIRSSLRKKISILTTNLKNPKGYGRVVRTEKQD
;
A
#
# COMPACT_ATOMS: atom_id res chain seq x y z
N MET A 1 12.47 4.84 16.08
CA MET A 1 12.71 3.94 14.93
C MET A 1 11.90 4.49 13.77
N SER A 2 12.56 4.88 12.69
CA SER A 2 11.91 5.47 11.50
C SER A 2 10.92 4.49 10.87
N LEU A 3 9.73 4.99 10.53
CA LEU A 3 8.70 4.26 9.82
C LEU A 3 8.39 4.96 8.51
N SER A 4 8.51 4.24 7.41
CA SER A 4 8.04 4.69 6.10
C SER A 4 6.88 3.82 5.63
N ILE A 5 5.93 4.42 4.91
CA ILE A 5 4.81 3.68 4.31
C ILE A 5 4.81 3.94 2.80
N VAL A 6 4.83 2.85 2.03
CA VAL A 6 4.64 2.85 0.59
C VAL A 6 3.22 2.44 0.30
N LEU A 7 2.42 3.33 -0.29
CA LEU A 7 1.04 3.05 -0.70
C LEU A 7 1.00 2.81 -2.22
N LEU A 8 0.66 1.60 -2.62
CA LEU A 8 0.53 1.23 -4.02
C LEU A 8 -0.84 1.67 -4.55
N ALA A 9 -0.84 2.67 -5.42
CA ALA A 9 -2.02 3.32 -5.99
C ALA A 9 -1.94 3.46 -7.52
N ALA A 10 -1.20 2.58 -8.20
CA ALA A 10 -0.98 2.62 -9.65
C ALA A 10 -2.05 1.87 -10.47
N GLY A 11 -3.00 1.18 -9.80
CA GLY A 11 -3.97 0.31 -10.44
C GLY A 11 -4.99 1.05 -11.31
N GLU A 12 -5.28 0.51 -12.50
CA GLU A 12 -6.30 1.03 -13.42
C GLU A 12 -7.72 0.63 -13.02
N GLY A 13 -7.89 -0.59 -12.46
CA GLY A 13 -9.21 -1.09 -12.10
C GLY A 13 -10.07 -1.56 -13.28
N LYS A 14 -9.48 -2.13 -14.35
CA LYS A 14 -10.18 -2.59 -15.57
C LYS A 14 -11.47 -3.36 -15.33
N ARG A 15 -11.50 -4.21 -14.29
CA ARG A 15 -12.67 -5.03 -13.92
C ARG A 15 -13.83 -4.22 -13.32
N MET A 16 -13.60 -2.99 -12.89
CA MET A 16 -14.60 -2.16 -12.21
C MET A 16 -15.47 -1.37 -13.20
N LYS A 17 -15.22 -1.50 -14.51
CA LYS A 17 -16.00 -0.87 -15.59
C LYS A 17 -16.26 0.63 -15.37
N THR A 18 -15.25 1.36 -14.87
CA THR A 18 -15.31 2.79 -14.62
C THR A 18 -14.12 3.49 -15.26
N ASN A 19 -14.29 4.76 -15.60
CA ASN A 19 -13.20 5.61 -16.11
C ASN A 19 -12.31 6.18 -14.99
N LEU A 20 -12.67 5.94 -13.73
CA LEU A 20 -11.86 6.38 -12.58
C LEU A 20 -10.66 5.44 -12.40
N PRO A 21 -9.49 5.97 -12.00
CA PRO A 21 -8.40 5.12 -11.54
C PRO A 21 -8.82 4.38 -10.28
N LYS A 22 -8.43 3.12 -10.15
CA LYS A 22 -8.85 2.24 -9.05
C LYS A 22 -8.77 2.89 -7.65
N PRO A 23 -7.71 3.64 -7.32
CA PRO A 23 -7.61 4.32 -6.02
C PRO A 23 -8.74 5.32 -5.75
N LEU A 24 -9.35 5.89 -6.80
CA LEU A 24 -10.43 6.88 -6.68
C LEU A 24 -11.83 6.28 -6.78
N VAL A 25 -11.96 4.97 -6.91
CA VAL A 25 -13.28 4.32 -6.85
C VAL A 25 -13.82 4.41 -5.43
N MET A 26 -15.10 4.78 -5.33
CA MET A 26 -15.77 5.02 -4.05
C MET A 26 -16.04 3.71 -3.30
N LEU A 27 -15.81 3.75 -2.00
CA LEU A 27 -16.23 2.75 -1.03
C LEU A 27 -16.94 3.49 0.13
N GLY A 28 -18.26 3.50 0.09
CA GLY A 28 -19.04 4.35 0.97
C GLY A 28 -18.86 5.82 0.61
N SER A 29 -18.57 6.67 1.57
CA SER A 29 -18.40 8.12 1.40
C SER A 29 -17.06 8.55 0.84
N ASP A 30 -16.07 7.67 0.89
CA ASP A 30 -14.69 7.97 0.54
C ASP A 30 -14.13 7.03 -0.55
N PRO A 31 -13.21 7.48 -1.40
CA PRO A 31 -12.54 6.59 -2.32
C PRO A 31 -11.55 5.65 -1.60
N LEU A 32 -11.25 4.52 -2.23
CA LEU A 32 -10.37 3.48 -1.69
C LEU A 32 -9.06 4.02 -1.11
N VAL A 33 -8.42 4.96 -1.81
CA VAL A 33 -7.17 5.56 -1.35
C VAL A 33 -7.32 6.32 -0.04
N GLN A 34 -8.47 6.98 0.19
CA GLN A 34 -8.69 7.76 1.40
C GLN A 34 -8.78 6.89 2.65
N HIS A 35 -9.42 5.73 2.56
CA HIS A 35 -9.43 4.76 3.67
C HIS A 35 -8.01 4.36 4.09
N SER A 36 -7.15 4.08 3.11
CA SER A 36 -5.74 3.78 3.37
C SER A 36 -5.00 4.98 3.98
N LEU A 37 -5.22 6.18 3.47
CA LEU A 37 -4.60 7.41 3.99
C LEU A 37 -5.05 7.71 5.43
N ASN A 38 -6.32 7.47 5.77
CA ASN A 38 -6.82 7.61 7.14
C ASN A 38 -6.07 6.66 8.10
N THR A 39 -5.84 5.42 7.68
CA THR A 39 -5.03 4.46 8.45
C THR A 39 -3.57 4.91 8.56
N ILE A 40 -2.97 5.40 7.47
CA ILE A 40 -1.60 5.93 7.45
C ILE A 40 -1.46 7.11 8.41
N LYS A 41 -2.42 8.02 8.43
CA LYS A 41 -2.44 9.17 9.35
C LYS A 41 -2.37 8.74 10.83
N ILE A 42 -3.08 7.67 11.21
CA ILE A 42 -3.03 7.11 12.57
C ILE A 42 -1.65 6.48 12.88
N MET A 43 -0.97 5.96 11.87
CA MET A 43 0.36 5.36 12.02
C MET A 43 1.48 6.38 12.20
N LYS A 44 1.27 7.64 11.78
CA LYS A 44 2.22 8.75 11.85
C LYS A 44 3.61 8.37 11.32
N PRO A 45 3.72 7.91 10.06
CA PRO A 45 5.01 7.61 9.48
C PRO A 45 5.85 8.87 9.30
N GLU A 46 7.17 8.71 9.27
CA GLU A 46 8.10 9.79 8.91
C GLU A 46 8.02 10.13 7.41
N LYS A 47 7.76 9.11 6.57
CA LYS A 47 7.57 9.29 5.13
C LYS A 47 6.36 8.51 4.63
N THR A 48 5.56 9.16 3.77
CA THR A 48 4.50 8.51 3.01
C THR A 48 4.80 8.63 1.53
N ILE A 49 5.01 7.48 0.87
CA ILE A 49 5.38 7.39 -0.55
C ILE A 49 4.20 6.76 -1.28
N LEU A 50 3.63 7.47 -2.25
CA LEU A 50 2.55 6.97 -3.11
C LEU A 50 3.11 6.57 -4.47
N VAL A 51 2.91 5.30 -4.82
CA VAL A 51 3.22 4.81 -6.16
C VAL A 51 1.97 4.95 -7.00
N THR A 52 1.99 5.87 -7.95
CA THR A 52 0.89 6.17 -8.86
C THR A 52 1.18 5.66 -10.27
N GLY A 53 0.17 5.60 -11.13
CA GLY A 53 0.32 5.12 -12.51
C GLY A 53 -0.82 5.63 -13.38
N PHE A 54 -1.81 4.79 -13.67
CA PHE A 54 -2.96 5.20 -14.47
C PHE A 54 -3.64 6.44 -13.87
N LYS A 55 -3.78 7.50 -14.69
CA LYS A 55 -4.35 8.80 -14.30
C LYS A 55 -3.72 9.35 -13.01
N LYS A 56 -2.39 9.27 -12.94
CA LYS A 56 -1.60 9.71 -11.77
C LYS A 56 -1.95 11.11 -11.27
N ASP A 57 -2.23 12.05 -12.20
CA ASP A 57 -2.50 13.44 -11.86
C ASP A 57 -3.84 13.60 -11.15
N GLU A 58 -4.86 12.81 -11.52
CA GLU A 58 -6.15 12.80 -10.81
C GLU A 58 -5.97 12.26 -9.37
N VAL A 59 -5.21 11.18 -9.20
CA VAL A 59 -4.91 10.61 -7.88
C VAL A 59 -4.12 11.61 -7.03
N LYS A 60 -3.07 12.20 -7.59
CA LYS A 60 -2.25 13.21 -6.90
C LYS A 60 -3.08 14.42 -6.47
N LYS A 61 -3.88 14.98 -7.39
CA LYS A 61 -4.78 16.11 -7.12
C LYS A 61 -5.72 15.80 -5.96
N TYR A 62 -6.36 14.61 -5.98
CA TYR A 62 -7.24 14.18 -4.90
C TYR A 62 -6.51 14.13 -3.57
N VAL A 63 -5.38 13.42 -3.51
CA VAL A 63 -4.62 13.23 -2.27
C VAL A 63 -4.21 14.58 -1.66
N LEU A 64 -3.67 15.48 -2.48
CA LEU A 64 -3.21 16.80 -2.01
C LEU A 64 -4.36 17.71 -1.60
N SER A 65 -5.55 17.60 -2.22
CA SER A 65 -6.71 18.43 -1.88
C SER A 65 -7.41 18.02 -0.59
N LYS A 66 -7.29 16.75 -0.19
CA LYS A 66 -8.03 16.18 0.96
C LYS A 66 -7.16 15.86 2.16
N ASN A 67 -5.85 15.83 2.01
CA ASN A 67 -4.95 15.42 3.06
C ASN A 67 -3.83 16.44 3.26
N SER A 68 -3.60 16.83 4.51
CA SER A 68 -2.42 17.58 4.92
C SER A 68 -1.27 16.62 5.22
N GLY A 69 -0.07 16.96 4.78
CA GLY A 69 1.16 16.19 5.04
C GLY A 69 2.07 16.14 3.81
N ASP A 70 3.29 15.74 4.04
CA ASP A 70 4.30 15.60 2.99
C ASP A 70 4.17 14.22 2.33
N PHE A 71 3.73 14.22 1.08
CA PHE A 71 3.64 13.03 0.27
C PHE A 71 4.72 13.01 -0.81
N ILE A 72 5.43 11.90 -0.93
CA ILE A 72 6.33 11.64 -2.03
C ILE A 72 5.57 10.84 -3.08
N PHE A 73 5.50 11.36 -4.31
CA PHE A 73 4.86 10.65 -5.41
C PHE A 73 5.93 10.08 -6.35
N CYS A 74 5.82 8.80 -6.67
CA CYS A 74 6.61 8.15 -7.70
C CYS A 74 5.69 7.45 -8.71
N GLU A 75 6.13 7.33 -9.95
CA GLU A 75 5.31 6.80 -11.02
C GLU A 75 5.74 5.38 -11.40
N GLN A 76 4.79 4.48 -11.45
CA GLN A 76 4.95 3.21 -12.13
C GLN A 76 4.50 3.36 -13.59
N LYS A 77 5.44 3.61 -14.50
CA LYS A 77 5.13 3.77 -15.93
C LYS A 77 4.67 2.47 -16.57
N GLU A 78 5.36 1.38 -16.28
CA GLU A 78 5.07 0.04 -16.81
C GLU A 78 4.45 -0.84 -15.73
N ARG A 79 3.43 -1.62 -16.08
CA ARG A 79 2.69 -2.44 -15.11
C ARG A 79 3.30 -3.85 -14.99
N LEU A 80 4.51 -3.93 -14.51
CA LEU A 80 5.25 -5.19 -14.34
C LEU A 80 5.00 -5.87 -12.98
N GLY A 81 3.87 -5.55 -12.34
CA GLY A 81 3.46 -6.15 -11.06
C GLY A 81 3.81 -5.31 -9.84
N THR A 82 3.44 -5.84 -8.67
CA THR A 82 3.56 -5.13 -7.39
C THR A 82 4.99 -4.95 -6.92
N GLY A 83 5.87 -5.93 -7.18
CA GLY A 83 7.30 -5.80 -6.90
C GLY A 83 7.93 -4.64 -7.65
N HIS A 84 7.63 -4.50 -8.95
CA HIS A 84 8.07 -3.37 -9.76
C HIS A 84 7.53 -2.02 -9.24
N ALA A 85 6.27 -2.00 -8.76
CA ALA A 85 5.71 -0.79 -8.14
C ALA A 85 6.52 -0.37 -6.90
N VAL A 86 6.88 -1.33 -6.03
CA VAL A 86 7.72 -1.05 -4.84
C VAL A 86 9.11 -0.57 -5.24
N GLN A 87 9.70 -1.10 -6.31
CA GLN A 87 11.00 -0.65 -6.82
C GLN A 87 11.00 0.84 -7.20
N GLN A 88 9.87 1.39 -7.69
CA GLN A 88 9.76 2.83 -7.97
C GLN A 88 9.87 3.68 -6.70
N ALA A 89 9.47 3.14 -5.56
CA ALA A 89 9.56 3.81 -4.27
C ALA A 89 10.94 3.67 -3.61
N ALA A 90 11.76 2.71 -4.04
CA ALA A 90 13.03 2.37 -3.40
C ALA A 90 13.98 3.56 -3.16
N PRO A 91 14.15 4.53 -4.09
CA PRO A 91 15.03 5.68 -3.88
C PRO A 91 14.61 6.58 -2.70
N TYR A 92 13.36 6.51 -2.29
CA TYR A 92 12.79 7.37 -1.23
C TYR A 92 12.71 6.65 0.12
N ILE A 93 12.94 5.33 0.15
CA ILE A 93 12.91 4.52 1.36
C ILE A 93 14.22 4.67 2.12
N PRO A 94 14.20 5.07 3.39
CA PRO A 94 15.41 5.16 4.21
C PRO A 94 16.07 3.77 4.38
N VAL A 95 17.39 3.74 4.30
CA VAL A 95 18.18 2.50 4.53
C VAL A 95 17.94 1.93 5.92
N ASN A 96 17.78 2.81 6.91
CA ASN A 96 17.53 2.44 8.29
C ASN A 96 16.07 2.73 8.67
N GLY A 97 15.38 1.73 9.20
CA GLY A 97 13.98 1.88 9.60
C GLY A 97 13.13 0.67 9.22
N LYS A 98 11.83 0.82 9.41
CA LYS A 98 10.84 -0.16 8.94
C LYS A 98 10.01 0.45 7.84
N THR A 99 9.75 -0.34 6.81
CA THR A 99 8.88 0.06 5.69
C THR A 99 7.69 -0.86 5.61
N ILE A 100 6.49 -0.29 5.56
CA ILE A 100 5.25 -1.01 5.29
C ILE A 100 4.86 -0.74 3.84
N VAL A 101 4.51 -1.80 3.12
CA VAL A 101 3.88 -1.70 1.80
C VAL A 101 2.38 -1.96 1.98
N LEU A 102 1.56 -0.99 1.59
CA LEU A 102 0.11 -1.06 1.59
C LEU A 102 -0.44 -1.00 0.18
N TYR A 103 -1.61 -1.56 0.02
CA TYR A 103 -2.36 -1.54 -1.24
C TYR A 103 -3.59 -0.65 -1.06
N SER A 104 -3.81 0.30 -1.96
CA SER A 104 -5.01 1.16 -1.92
C SER A 104 -6.32 0.40 -2.15
N ASP A 105 -6.25 -0.80 -2.71
CA ASP A 105 -7.41 -1.68 -2.94
C ASP A 105 -7.67 -2.70 -1.82
N VAL A 106 -6.92 -2.60 -0.71
CA VAL A 106 -7.16 -3.33 0.54
C VAL A 106 -7.37 -2.31 1.66
N PRO A 107 -8.43 -1.49 1.58
CA PRO A 107 -8.57 -0.27 2.39
C PRO A 107 -8.92 -0.52 3.87
N LEU A 108 -9.38 -1.73 4.22
CA LEU A 108 -9.89 -2.02 5.57
C LEU A 108 -8.85 -2.59 6.53
N VAL A 109 -7.57 -2.57 6.16
CA VAL A 109 -6.49 -2.97 7.09
C VAL A 109 -6.33 -1.90 8.16
N SER A 110 -6.59 -2.28 9.41
CA SER A 110 -6.58 -1.34 10.53
C SER A 110 -5.15 -0.96 10.99
N ALA A 111 -4.99 0.22 11.55
CA ALA A 111 -3.74 0.65 12.18
C ALA A 111 -3.31 -0.30 13.32
N LYS A 112 -4.26 -0.92 14.04
CA LYS A 112 -3.99 -1.93 15.07
C LYS A 112 -3.29 -3.15 14.48
N THR A 113 -3.77 -3.64 13.33
CA THR A 113 -3.17 -4.76 12.61
C THR A 113 -1.75 -4.42 12.14
N LEU A 114 -1.55 -3.23 11.56
CA LEU A 114 -0.24 -2.77 11.10
C LEU A 114 0.76 -2.62 12.27
N LYS A 115 0.32 -2.09 13.41
CA LYS A 115 1.15 -2.01 14.61
C LYS A 115 1.58 -3.38 15.12
N LYS A 116 0.70 -4.40 15.07
CA LYS A 116 1.06 -5.79 15.38
C LYS A 116 2.09 -6.33 14.39
N LEU A 117 1.89 -6.11 13.09
CA LEU A 117 2.84 -6.54 12.05
C LEU A 117 4.23 -5.94 12.26
N ILE A 118 4.31 -4.64 12.58
CA ILE A 118 5.59 -3.98 12.88
C ILE A 118 6.28 -4.60 14.10
N ARG A 119 5.52 -4.92 15.16
CA ARG A 119 6.07 -5.51 16.38
C ARG A 119 6.61 -6.91 16.15
N SER A 120 5.92 -7.73 15.34
CA SER A 120 6.36 -9.08 14.99
C SER A 120 7.51 -9.12 13.97
N SER A 121 7.76 -7.99 13.28
CA SER A 121 8.82 -7.89 12.29
C SER A 121 10.19 -7.83 12.96
N LEU A 122 11.00 -8.87 12.75
CA LEU A 122 12.39 -8.91 13.17
C LEU A 122 13.27 -8.05 12.25
N ARG A 123 14.43 -7.61 12.77
CA ARG A 123 15.41 -6.87 11.98
C ARG A 123 15.89 -7.72 10.80
N LYS A 124 15.96 -7.11 9.60
CA LYS A 124 16.37 -7.77 8.34
C LYS A 124 15.49 -8.93 7.87
N LYS A 125 14.24 -9.02 8.34
CA LYS A 125 13.27 -10.02 7.87
C LYS A 125 12.03 -9.34 7.30
N ILE A 126 11.38 -10.01 6.35
CA ILE A 126 10.11 -9.60 5.78
C ILE A 126 9.00 -10.23 6.62
N SER A 127 8.01 -9.43 6.99
CA SER A 127 6.77 -9.89 7.64
C SER A 127 5.60 -9.68 6.70
N ILE A 128 4.77 -10.69 6.52
CA ILE A 128 3.64 -10.68 5.59
C ILE A 128 2.35 -10.87 6.39
N LEU A 129 1.37 -10.01 6.12
CA LEU A 129 0.02 -10.20 6.63
C LEU A 129 -0.71 -11.20 5.73
N THR A 130 -1.16 -12.31 6.30
CA THR A 130 -1.84 -13.39 5.60
C THR A 130 -3.22 -13.65 6.19
N THR A 131 -4.07 -14.34 5.44
CA THR A 131 -5.38 -14.80 5.90
C THR A 131 -5.65 -16.21 5.39
N ASN A 132 -6.49 -16.94 6.09
CA ASN A 132 -6.97 -18.24 5.64
C ASN A 132 -8.27 -18.07 4.86
N LEU A 133 -8.31 -18.55 3.63
CA LEU A 133 -9.48 -18.52 2.78
C LEU A 133 -10.01 -19.92 2.53
N LYS A 134 -11.33 -20.13 2.63
CA LYS A 134 -11.98 -21.41 2.27
C LYS A 134 -11.76 -21.76 0.79
N ASN A 135 -11.87 -20.77 -0.09
CA ASN A 135 -11.58 -20.91 -1.51
C ASN A 135 -10.51 -19.88 -1.93
N PRO A 136 -9.24 -20.27 -1.98
CA PRO A 136 -8.14 -19.37 -2.31
C PRO A 136 -7.83 -19.27 -3.81
N LYS A 137 -8.74 -19.67 -4.70
CA LYS A 137 -8.54 -19.59 -6.16
C LYS A 137 -8.21 -18.15 -6.57
N GLY A 138 -7.13 -17.98 -7.36
CA GLY A 138 -6.66 -16.68 -7.82
C GLY A 138 -5.81 -15.88 -6.82
N TYR A 139 -5.60 -16.40 -5.60
CA TYR A 139 -4.69 -15.78 -4.62
C TYR A 139 -3.33 -16.49 -4.56
N GLY A 140 -2.31 -15.75 -4.15
CA GLY A 140 -1.01 -16.32 -3.82
C GLY A 140 -1.10 -17.28 -2.62
N ARG A 141 -0.10 -18.14 -2.49
CA ARG A 141 0.01 -19.10 -1.38
C ARG A 141 1.27 -18.81 -0.58
N VAL A 142 1.14 -18.88 0.75
CA VAL A 142 2.32 -18.96 1.63
C VAL A 142 2.54 -20.43 1.94
N VAL A 143 3.62 -20.98 1.39
CA VAL A 143 4.06 -22.35 1.66
C VAL A 143 5.10 -22.29 2.78
N ARG A 144 4.88 -23.06 3.84
CA ARG A 144 5.86 -23.22 4.92
C ARG A 144 6.57 -24.55 4.76
N THR A 145 7.89 -24.55 4.90
CA THR A 145 8.66 -25.76 4.98
C THR A 145 8.83 -26.15 6.45
N GLU A 146 8.92 -27.45 6.75
CA GLU A 146 9.00 -27.98 8.12
C GLU A 146 10.19 -27.47 8.95
N LYS A 147 11.10 -26.73 8.35
CA LYS A 147 12.31 -26.18 9.00
C LYS A 147 12.22 -24.74 9.44
N GLN A 148 11.04 -24.12 9.45
CA GLN A 148 10.89 -22.72 9.88
C GLN A 148 9.73 -22.59 10.85
N ASP A 149 10.05 -22.70 12.12
CA ASP A 149 9.28 -22.08 13.21
C ASP A 149 9.49 -20.55 13.23
#